data_97c542b10c95590618b59fe90c7246e6
#
_entry.id   97c542b10c95590618b59fe90c7246e6
#
_cell.length_a   1.000
_cell.length_b   1.000
_cell.length_c   1.000
_cell.angle_alpha   90.00
_cell.angle_beta   90.00
_cell.angle_gamma   90.00
#
_symmetry.space_group_name_H-M   'P 1'
#
loop_
_entity.id
_entity.type
_entity.pdbx_description
1 polymer ?
#
loop_
_entity_poly.entity_id
_entity_poly.type
_entity_poly.pdbx_seq_one_letter_code
_entity_poly.pdbx_strand_id
1 'polypeptide(L)'
;MYSLFHTKIPEKRVLSIYNSVQKDIRIKYKKSQDGRKSNLIQSEKIIFCICKNLIYFSMLKGMSKSTADAAIAREKEKFPIYEMVKNKLVETLSYGQKRIVSLMSAVVTGAKCVIIDEATDGLDIDNRKLVADTIRSVRDGRSIIVIAHDFSFASDVADTLIFLKDGRFAEVVENGREEEIGQIYKKLYHGEERADV
;
A
#
# COMPACT_ATOMS: atom_id res chain seq x y z
N MET A 1 -15.16 0.50 1.12
CA MET A 1 -15.36 -0.76 1.88
C MET A 1 -14.04 -1.53 1.80
N TYR A 2 -13.18 -1.40 2.82
CA TYR A 2 -11.86 -2.03 2.84
C TYR A 2 -12.02 -3.49 3.28
N SER A 3 -11.95 -4.43 2.34
CA SER A 3 -11.83 -5.85 2.66
C SER A 3 -10.39 -6.19 3.02
N LEU A 4 -10.04 -6.00 4.27
CA LEU A 4 -8.86 -6.63 4.87
C LEU A 4 -9.10 -8.14 4.91
N PHE A 5 -8.23 -8.91 4.29
CA PHE A 5 -8.21 -10.36 4.43
C PHE A 5 -8.10 -10.71 5.92
N HIS A 6 -9.22 -11.14 6.50
CA HIS A 6 -9.31 -11.53 7.91
C HIS A 6 -8.74 -12.95 8.06
N THR A 7 -7.42 -13.08 8.13
CA THR A 7 -6.87 -14.23 8.84
C THR A 7 -7.02 -13.91 10.32
N LYS A 8 -7.89 -14.65 11.03
CA LYS A 8 -8.01 -14.56 12.50
C LYS A 8 -6.65 -14.90 13.11
N ILE A 9 -5.86 -13.86 13.41
CA ILE A 9 -4.61 -14.03 14.16
C ILE A 9 -5.03 -14.13 15.63
N PRO A 10 -4.64 -15.18 16.37
CA PRO A 10 -4.98 -15.31 17.78
C PRO A 10 -4.46 -14.11 18.58
N GLU A 11 -5.30 -13.52 19.45
CA GLU A 11 -4.95 -12.33 20.25
C GLU A 11 -3.63 -12.48 21.03
N LYS A 12 -3.37 -13.67 21.57
CA LYS A 12 -2.10 -14.00 22.27
C LYS A 12 -0.89 -13.81 21.34
N ARG A 13 -1.02 -14.12 20.05
CA ARG A 13 0.07 -13.93 19.07
C ARG A 13 0.28 -12.46 18.77
N VAL A 14 -0.79 -11.69 18.61
CA VAL A 14 -0.73 -10.22 18.40
C VAL A 14 -0.01 -9.56 19.58
N LEU A 15 -0.40 -9.90 20.81
CA LEU A 15 0.21 -9.37 22.03
C LEU A 15 1.69 -9.77 22.19
N SER A 16 2.05 -11.01 21.87
CA SER A 16 3.44 -11.49 21.90
C SER A 16 4.33 -10.72 20.91
N ILE A 17 3.84 -10.49 19.68
CA ILE A 17 4.55 -9.73 18.66
C ILE A 17 4.68 -8.27 19.08
N TYR A 18 3.60 -7.66 19.58
CA TYR A 18 3.60 -6.31 20.11
C TYR A 18 4.67 -6.12 21.20
N ASN A 19 4.70 -7.01 22.20
CA ASN A 19 5.68 -6.96 23.27
C ASN A 19 7.13 -7.16 22.77
N SER A 20 7.33 -8.01 21.76
CA SER A 20 8.64 -8.21 21.13
C SER A 20 9.13 -6.94 20.43
N VAL A 21 8.26 -6.27 19.69
CA VAL A 21 8.58 -5.00 19.02
C VAL A 21 8.76 -3.86 20.01
N GLN A 22 7.97 -3.84 21.10
CA GLN A 22 8.09 -2.81 22.16
C GLN A 22 9.40 -2.91 22.97
N LYS A 23 9.95 -4.10 23.20
CA LYS A 23 11.22 -4.25 23.95
C LYS A 23 12.36 -3.44 23.34
N ASP A 24 12.32 -3.18 22.03
CA ASP A 24 13.31 -2.36 21.33
C ASP A 24 12.97 -0.85 21.30
N ILE A 25 11.81 -0.49 21.82
CA ILE A 25 11.36 0.89 21.88
C ILE A 25 11.52 1.37 23.32
N ARG A 26 12.53 2.19 23.59
CA ARG A 26 12.55 3.04 24.80
C ARG A 26 11.48 4.12 24.65
N ILE A 27 10.22 3.75 24.72
CA ILE A 27 9.15 4.72 24.88
C ILE A 27 9.21 5.20 26.33
N LYS A 28 9.63 6.44 26.52
CA LYS A 28 9.39 7.15 27.76
C LYS A 28 7.88 7.40 27.87
N TYR A 29 7.13 6.43 28.39
CA TYR A 29 5.79 6.73 28.89
C TYR A 29 5.96 7.73 30.02
N LYS A 30 5.42 8.94 29.86
CA LYS A 30 5.05 9.75 31.01
C LYS A 30 4.02 8.93 31.79
N LYS A 31 4.43 8.35 32.93
CA LYS A 31 3.51 7.78 33.91
C LYS A 31 2.46 8.86 34.21
N SER A 32 1.22 8.64 33.82
CA SER A 32 0.12 9.39 34.39
C SER A 32 0.06 9.05 35.90
N GLN A 33 -0.02 10.05 36.73
CA GLN A 33 0.02 9.91 38.20
C GLN A 33 -1.31 9.37 38.78
N ASP A 34 -2.11 8.64 38.01
CA ASP A 34 -3.37 8.12 38.50
C ASP A 34 -3.32 6.60 38.57
N GLY A 35 -3.18 6.09 39.81
CA GLY A 35 -2.88 4.71 40.17
C GLY A 35 -4.01 3.68 39.96
N ARG A 36 -4.85 3.81 38.93
CA ARG A 36 -5.89 2.82 38.60
C ARG A 36 -5.41 1.92 37.45
N LYS A 37 -5.02 0.69 37.81
CA LYS A 37 -4.90 -0.42 36.89
C LYS A 37 -6.29 -0.75 36.33
N SER A 38 -6.69 -0.12 35.26
CA SER A 38 -7.80 -0.61 34.45
C SER A 38 -7.26 -1.60 33.43
N ASN A 39 -7.68 -2.87 33.51
CA ASN A 39 -7.46 -3.90 32.51
C ASN A 39 -8.34 -3.62 31.25
N LEU A 40 -8.17 -2.48 30.65
CA LEU A 40 -8.82 -2.10 29.42
C LEU A 40 -7.76 -2.04 28.32
N ILE A 41 -7.59 -3.17 27.63
CA ILE A 41 -7.09 -3.15 26.24
C ILE A 41 -8.22 -2.53 25.39
N GLN A 42 -8.59 -1.30 25.69
CA GLN A 42 -9.43 -0.49 24.82
C GLN A 42 -8.52 0.24 23.85
N SER A 43 -8.46 -0.26 22.62
CA SER A 43 -8.09 0.47 21.39
C SER A 43 -6.95 1.49 21.55
N GLU A 44 -5.88 1.16 22.27
CA GLU A 44 -4.64 1.92 22.13
C GLU A 44 -4.17 1.73 20.68
N LYS A 45 -4.38 2.76 19.87
CA LYS A 45 -3.79 2.81 18.54
C LYS A 45 -2.31 2.52 18.73
N ILE A 46 -1.85 1.37 18.20
CA ILE A 46 -0.44 1.00 18.23
C ILE A 46 0.29 2.04 17.39
N ILE A 47 0.87 3.04 18.05
CA ILE A 47 1.54 4.17 17.39
C ILE A 47 3.01 3.83 17.27
N PHE A 48 3.38 3.24 16.14
CA PHE A 48 4.78 2.98 15.80
C PHE A 48 5.25 3.93 14.69
N CYS A 49 6.54 4.25 14.70
CA CYS A 49 7.16 4.81 13.51
C CYS A 49 7.14 3.78 12.35
N ILE A 50 7.31 4.25 11.13
CA ILE A 50 7.17 3.42 9.91
C ILE A 50 8.04 2.17 9.94
N CYS A 51 9.30 2.27 10.34
CA CYS A 51 10.19 1.10 10.40
C CYS A 51 9.65 0.02 11.36
N LYS A 52 9.07 0.41 12.49
CA LYS A 52 8.51 -0.52 13.46
C LYS A 52 7.17 -1.10 12.98
N ASN A 53 6.36 -0.31 12.28
CA ASN A 53 5.15 -0.80 11.63
C ASN A 53 5.47 -1.87 10.59
N LEU A 54 6.48 -1.66 9.75
CA LEU A 54 6.89 -2.67 8.75
C LEU A 54 7.33 -3.97 9.41
N ILE A 55 8.14 -3.91 10.48
CA ILE A 55 8.54 -5.09 11.26
C ILE A 55 7.30 -5.76 11.85
N TYR A 56 6.42 -5.00 12.50
CA TYR A 56 5.22 -5.52 13.15
C TYR A 56 4.31 -6.27 12.16
N PHE A 57 3.98 -5.66 11.02
CA PHE A 57 3.16 -6.31 10.00
C PHE A 57 3.83 -7.52 9.38
N SER A 58 5.15 -7.49 9.18
CA SER A 58 5.91 -8.65 8.70
C SER A 58 5.83 -9.81 9.69
N MET A 59 5.95 -9.53 10.98
CA MET A 59 5.83 -10.55 12.03
C MET A 59 4.41 -11.10 12.15
N LEU A 60 3.37 -10.28 11.94
CA LEU A 60 1.97 -10.74 11.86
C LEU A 60 1.77 -11.71 10.70
N LYS A 61 2.49 -11.55 9.60
CA LYS A 61 2.51 -12.48 8.45
C LYS A 61 3.38 -13.73 8.68
N GLY A 62 3.99 -13.88 9.86
CA GLY A 62 4.73 -15.07 10.25
C GLY A 62 6.24 -14.96 10.11
N MET A 63 6.79 -13.82 9.70
CA MET A 63 8.24 -13.63 9.63
C MET A 63 8.84 -13.51 11.04
N SER A 64 10.10 -13.95 11.21
CA SER A 64 10.86 -13.57 12.40
C SER A 64 11.28 -12.09 12.30
N LYS A 65 11.62 -11.48 13.44
CA LYS A 65 12.11 -10.09 13.44
C LYS A 65 13.35 -9.94 12.57
N SER A 66 14.32 -10.87 12.68
CA SER A 66 15.54 -10.84 11.87
C SER A 66 15.26 -10.97 10.37
N THR A 67 14.29 -11.82 9.99
CA THR A 67 13.85 -11.95 8.59
C THR A 67 13.18 -10.67 8.10
N ALA A 68 12.37 -10.02 8.93
CA ALA A 68 11.73 -8.75 8.60
C ALA A 68 12.77 -7.63 8.42
N ASP A 69 13.74 -7.50 9.34
CA ASP A 69 14.83 -6.53 9.24
C ASP A 69 15.64 -6.73 7.94
N ALA A 70 16.00 -7.98 7.61
CA ALA A 70 16.71 -8.31 6.38
C ALA A 70 15.88 -8.00 5.12
N ALA A 71 14.57 -8.26 5.15
CA ALA A 71 13.67 -7.94 4.05
C ALA A 71 13.54 -6.43 3.84
N ILE A 72 13.42 -5.65 4.91
CA ILE A 72 13.39 -4.18 4.84
C ILE A 72 14.71 -3.66 4.26
N ALA A 73 15.85 -4.16 4.73
CA ALA A 73 17.17 -3.76 4.23
C ALA A 73 17.34 -4.03 2.73
N ARG A 74 16.80 -5.14 2.23
CA ARG A 74 16.85 -5.53 0.82
C ARG A 74 15.96 -4.66 -0.06
N GLU A 75 14.74 -4.38 0.40
CA GLU A 75 13.73 -3.71 -0.43
C GLU A 75 13.75 -2.18 -0.33
N LYS A 76 14.33 -1.61 0.73
CA LYS A 76 14.26 -0.16 1.02
C LYS A 76 14.74 0.75 -0.10
N GLU A 77 15.74 0.30 -0.88
CA GLU A 77 16.30 1.07 -1.99
C GLU A 77 15.28 1.31 -3.13
N LYS A 78 14.23 0.50 -3.20
CA LYS A 78 13.12 0.64 -4.15
C LYS A 78 12.09 1.69 -3.72
N PHE A 79 12.24 2.24 -2.52
CA PHE A 79 11.31 3.19 -1.91
C PHE A 79 12.00 4.50 -1.59
N PRO A 80 12.05 5.47 -2.51
CA PRO A 80 12.82 6.71 -2.37
C PRO A 80 12.52 7.50 -1.10
N ILE A 81 11.28 7.39 -0.59
CA ILE A 81 10.86 8.10 0.61
C ILE A 81 11.28 7.42 1.93
N TYR A 82 11.77 6.15 1.89
CA TYR A 82 11.97 5.36 3.11
C TYR A 82 12.81 6.08 4.16
N GLU A 83 13.98 6.58 3.79
CA GLU A 83 14.88 7.24 4.73
C GLU A 83 14.25 8.49 5.37
N MET A 84 13.41 9.21 4.61
CA MET A 84 12.71 10.41 5.09
C MET A 84 11.58 10.08 6.06
N VAL A 85 10.92 8.91 5.91
CA VAL A 85 9.71 8.58 6.67
C VAL A 85 9.91 7.52 7.74
N LYS A 86 10.98 6.73 7.71
CA LYS A 86 11.18 5.55 8.58
C LYS A 86 10.97 5.82 10.08
N ASN A 87 11.29 7.03 10.54
CA ASN A 87 11.15 7.44 11.94
C ASN A 87 9.87 8.26 12.21
N LYS A 88 9.05 8.53 11.18
CA LYS A 88 7.79 9.27 11.34
C LYS A 88 6.66 8.33 11.74
N LEU A 89 5.63 8.90 12.35
CA LEU A 89 4.36 8.21 12.62
C LEU A 89 3.51 8.21 11.34
N VAL A 90 2.72 7.15 11.13
CA VAL A 90 1.84 7.02 9.94
C VAL A 90 0.89 8.21 9.79
N GLU A 91 0.35 8.72 10.91
CA GLU A 91 -0.59 9.83 10.91
C GLU A 91 0.02 11.15 10.43
N THR A 92 1.34 11.32 10.56
CA THR A 92 2.06 12.53 10.11
C THR A 92 2.45 12.50 8.64
N LEU A 93 2.18 11.40 7.94
CA LEU A 93 2.49 11.25 6.52
C LEU A 93 1.43 11.91 5.64
N SER A 94 1.87 12.45 4.48
CA SER A 94 0.95 12.82 3.41
C SER A 94 0.22 11.59 2.87
N TYR A 95 -0.88 11.83 2.13
CA TYR A 95 -1.67 10.75 1.56
C TYR A 95 -0.85 9.86 0.60
N GLY A 96 -0.04 10.48 -0.28
CA GLY A 96 0.87 9.77 -1.17
C GLY A 96 1.92 8.96 -0.42
N GLN A 97 2.53 9.54 0.62
CA GLN A 97 3.49 8.81 1.46
C GLN A 97 2.86 7.59 2.13
N LYS A 98 1.61 7.70 2.61
CA LYS A 98 0.87 6.55 3.18
C LYS A 98 0.68 5.44 2.16
N ARG A 99 0.35 5.77 0.90
CA ARG A 99 0.22 4.76 -0.17
C ARG A 99 1.52 4.04 -0.43
N ILE A 100 2.63 4.77 -0.53
CA ILE A 100 3.96 4.16 -0.75
C ILE A 100 4.37 3.27 0.43
N VAL A 101 4.12 3.69 1.67
CA VAL A 101 4.40 2.87 2.86
C VAL A 101 3.53 1.61 2.88
N SER A 102 2.26 1.70 2.45
CA SER A 102 1.38 0.54 2.32
C SER A 102 1.91 -0.46 1.28
N LEU A 103 2.35 0.04 0.10
CA LEU A 103 2.99 -0.77 -0.92
C LEU A 103 4.28 -1.42 -0.40
N MET A 104 5.11 -0.66 0.32
CA MET A 104 6.33 -1.18 0.94
C MET A 104 6.02 -2.32 1.93
N SER A 105 4.96 -2.20 2.72
CA SER A 105 4.53 -3.26 3.65
C SER A 105 4.21 -4.57 2.91
N ALA A 106 3.51 -4.50 1.78
CA ALA A 106 3.21 -5.68 0.96
C ALA A 106 4.49 -6.28 0.34
N VAL A 107 5.39 -5.45 -0.17
CA VAL A 107 6.65 -5.89 -0.80
C VAL A 107 7.58 -6.53 0.22
N VAL A 108 7.77 -5.92 1.38
CA VAL A 108 8.63 -6.43 2.46
C VAL A 108 8.14 -7.79 2.96
N THR A 109 6.83 -8.01 3.02
CA THR A 109 6.26 -9.31 3.42
C THR A 109 6.37 -10.40 2.33
N GLY A 110 6.99 -10.10 1.19
CA GLY A 110 7.26 -11.08 0.12
C GLY A 110 6.07 -11.38 -0.77
N ALA A 111 5.09 -10.47 -0.83
CA ALA A 111 3.93 -10.64 -1.72
C ALA A 111 4.37 -10.80 -3.19
N LYS A 112 3.87 -11.87 -3.83
CA LYS A 112 4.10 -12.14 -5.26
C LYS A 112 3.07 -11.46 -6.16
N CYS A 113 1.90 -11.15 -5.60
CA CYS A 113 0.85 -10.38 -6.25
C CYS A 113 0.43 -9.26 -5.30
N VAL A 114 0.39 -8.04 -5.80
CA VAL A 114 -0.05 -6.85 -5.06
C VAL A 114 -1.19 -6.20 -5.83
N ILE A 115 -2.29 -5.92 -5.16
CA ILE A 115 -3.42 -5.20 -5.73
C ILE A 115 -3.46 -3.81 -5.12
N ILE A 116 -3.49 -2.79 -5.96
CA ILE A 116 -3.54 -1.38 -5.56
C ILE A 116 -4.85 -0.82 -6.12
N ASP A 117 -5.77 -0.51 -5.22
CA ASP A 117 -7.05 0.10 -5.57
C ASP A 117 -6.96 1.62 -5.44
N GLU A 118 -7.52 2.34 -6.44
CA GLU A 118 -7.54 3.80 -6.48
C GLU A 118 -6.16 4.44 -6.26
N ALA A 119 -5.17 3.97 -7.00
CA ALA A 119 -3.75 4.31 -6.78
C ALA A 119 -3.45 5.82 -6.77
N THR A 120 -4.23 6.63 -7.50
CA THR A 120 -3.99 8.07 -7.72
C THR A 120 -4.98 8.99 -7.02
N ASP A 121 -6.01 8.46 -6.37
CA ASP A 121 -7.06 9.28 -5.76
C ASP A 121 -6.51 10.24 -4.70
N GLY A 122 -6.88 11.52 -4.84
CA GLY A 122 -6.45 12.57 -3.91
C GLY A 122 -4.96 12.92 -3.97
N LEU A 123 -4.23 12.47 -5.00
CA LEU A 123 -2.81 12.80 -5.19
C LEU A 123 -2.65 13.98 -6.14
N ASP A 124 -1.74 14.90 -5.79
CA ASP A 124 -1.18 15.88 -6.71
C ASP A 124 -0.24 15.22 -7.74
N ILE A 125 0.18 15.99 -8.73
CA ILE A 125 1.01 15.52 -9.86
C ILE A 125 2.33 14.90 -9.36
N ASP A 126 2.99 15.53 -8.40
CA ASP A 126 4.29 15.07 -7.88
C ASP A 126 4.14 13.74 -7.13
N ASN A 127 3.10 13.61 -6.31
CA ASN A 127 2.82 12.38 -5.59
C ASN A 127 2.37 11.24 -6.54
N ARG A 128 1.63 11.53 -7.62
CA ARG A 128 1.30 10.53 -8.66
C ARG A 128 2.56 10.00 -9.31
N LYS A 129 3.46 10.87 -9.74
CA LYS A 129 4.75 10.46 -10.32
C LYS A 129 5.56 9.61 -9.35
N LEU A 130 5.64 10.01 -8.10
CA LEU A 130 6.35 9.27 -7.05
C LEU A 130 5.76 7.86 -6.85
N VAL A 131 4.43 7.70 -6.87
CA VAL A 131 3.75 6.40 -6.80
C VAL A 131 4.04 5.57 -8.04
N ALA A 132 3.96 6.16 -9.25
CA ALA A 132 4.29 5.49 -10.51
C ALA A 132 5.73 4.96 -10.52
N ASP A 133 6.69 5.80 -10.15
CA ASP A 133 8.11 5.42 -10.07
C ASP A 133 8.35 4.29 -9.07
N THR A 134 7.64 4.34 -7.93
CA THR A 134 7.71 3.28 -6.91
C THR A 134 7.13 1.97 -7.43
N ILE A 135 5.98 1.99 -8.11
CA ILE A 135 5.38 0.79 -8.73
C ILE A 135 6.37 0.17 -9.72
N ARG A 136 6.96 0.98 -10.61
CA ARG A 136 7.96 0.50 -11.57
C ARG A 136 9.18 -0.13 -10.90
N SER A 137 9.65 0.45 -9.80
CA SER A 137 10.84 -0.04 -9.07
C SER A 137 10.61 -1.39 -8.37
N VAL A 138 9.36 -1.74 -8.03
CA VAL A 138 9.05 -2.95 -7.26
C VAL A 138 8.43 -4.07 -8.09
N ARG A 139 8.16 -3.85 -9.38
CA ARG A 139 7.47 -4.83 -10.24
C ARG A 139 8.29 -6.09 -10.52
N ASP A 140 9.63 -6.03 -10.48
CA ASP A 140 10.47 -7.17 -10.79
C ASP A 140 10.18 -8.40 -9.92
N GLY A 141 9.80 -9.51 -10.57
CA GLY A 141 9.43 -10.77 -9.93
C GLY A 141 8.10 -10.74 -9.18
N ARG A 142 7.23 -9.74 -9.47
CA ARG A 142 5.89 -9.59 -8.88
C ARG A 142 4.86 -9.27 -9.96
N SER A 143 3.63 -9.70 -9.73
CA SER A 143 2.46 -9.20 -10.44
C SER A 143 1.86 -8.05 -9.66
N ILE A 144 1.71 -6.88 -10.29
CA ILE A 144 1.07 -5.72 -9.67
C ILE A 144 -0.19 -5.41 -10.47
N ILE A 145 -1.34 -5.48 -9.80
CA ILE A 145 -2.64 -5.13 -10.38
C ILE A 145 -3.00 -3.76 -9.84
N VAL A 146 -3.20 -2.80 -10.72
CA VAL A 146 -3.57 -1.43 -10.36
C VAL A 146 -4.96 -1.15 -10.89
N ILE A 147 -5.86 -0.69 -10.03
CA ILE A 147 -7.18 -0.19 -10.40
C ILE A 147 -7.07 1.33 -10.40
N ALA A 148 -7.30 1.95 -11.54
CA ALA A 148 -7.19 3.39 -11.72
C ALA A 148 -8.20 3.86 -12.77
N HIS A 149 -8.61 5.11 -12.67
CA HIS A 149 -9.43 5.82 -13.64
C HIS A 149 -8.66 6.96 -14.34
N ASP A 150 -7.42 7.19 -13.96
CA ASP A 150 -6.51 8.16 -14.55
C ASP A 150 -5.75 7.50 -15.71
N PHE A 151 -6.04 7.90 -16.94
CA PHE A 151 -5.47 7.28 -18.15
C PHE A 151 -3.98 7.58 -18.30
N SER A 152 -3.55 8.77 -17.92
CA SER A 152 -2.13 9.15 -17.95
C SER A 152 -1.33 8.27 -17.01
N PHE A 153 -1.81 8.11 -15.77
CA PHE A 153 -1.17 7.21 -14.82
C PHE A 153 -1.20 5.75 -15.28
N ALA A 154 -2.33 5.29 -15.83
CA ALA A 154 -2.45 3.92 -16.31
C ALA A 154 -1.46 3.63 -17.45
N SER A 155 -1.33 4.54 -18.43
CA SER A 155 -0.37 4.41 -19.54
C SER A 155 1.08 4.44 -19.07
N ASP A 156 1.36 5.12 -17.95
CA ASP A 156 2.69 5.29 -17.40
C ASP A 156 3.18 4.05 -16.62
N VAL A 157 2.27 3.28 -16.00
CA VAL A 157 2.66 2.17 -15.11
C VAL A 157 2.32 0.79 -15.62
N ALA A 158 1.36 0.64 -16.55
CA ALA A 158 0.84 -0.65 -16.95
C ALA A 158 1.54 -1.19 -18.20
N ASP A 159 1.95 -2.46 -18.15
CA ASP A 159 2.38 -3.20 -19.34
C ASP A 159 1.13 -3.72 -20.12
N THR A 160 0.05 -4.05 -19.39
CA THR A 160 -1.22 -4.52 -19.95
C THR A 160 -2.38 -3.80 -19.26
N LEU A 161 -3.28 -3.24 -20.07
CA LEU A 161 -4.52 -2.62 -19.60
C LEU A 161 -5.71 -3.53 -19.89
N ILE A 162 -6.59 -3.66 -18.92
CA ILE A 162 -7.80 -4.47 -19.02
C ILE A 162 -9.01 -3.59 -18.72
N PHE A 163 -9.91 -3.46 -19.70
CA PHE A 163 -11.18 -2.77 -19.53
C PHE A 163 -12.25 -3.75 -19.07
N LEU A 164 -12.94 -3.41 -17.98
CA LEU A 164 -14.03 -4.20 -17.43
C LEU A 164 -15.37 -3.53 -17.72
N LYS A 165 -16.30 -4.25 -18.36
CA LYS A 165 -17.66 -3.80 -18.57
C LYS A 165 -18.63 -4.90 -18.19
N ASP A 166 -19.64 -4.61 -17.39
CA ASP A 166 -20.68 -5.56 -16.95
C ASP A 166 -20.09 -6.85 -16.33
N GLY A 167 -18.99 -6.70 -15.56
CA GLY A 167 -18.32 -7.82 -14.89
C GLY A 167 -17.49 -8.72 -15.82
N ARG A 168 -17.22 -8.30 -17.05
CA ARG A 168 -16.45 -9.07 -18.05
C ARG A 168 -15.29 -8.25 -18.58
N PHE A 169 -14.25 -8.92 -19.05
CA PHE A 169 -13.18 -8.29 -19.84
C PHE A 169 -13.74 -7.87 -21.19
N ALA A 170 -13.79 -6.56 -21.41
CA ALA A 170 -14.31 -5.97 -22.63
C ALA A 170 -13.22 -5.74 -23.67
N GLU A 171 -12.04 -5.29 -23.25
CA GLU A 171 -10.90 -5.03 -24.12
C GLU A 171 -9.61 -5.24 -23.32
N VAL A 172 -8.54 -5.67 -24.00
CA VAL A 172 -7.19 -5.85 -23.44
C VAL A 172 -6.19 -5.17 -24.37
N VAL A 173 -5.37 -4.28 -23.82
CA VAL A 173 -4.40 -3.49 -24.58
C VAL A 173 -3.02 -3.63 -23.95
N GLU A 174 -2.02 -3.97 -24.76
CA GLU A 174 -0.63 -4.03 -24.32
C GLU A 174 0.07 -2.69 -24.64
N ASN A 175 0.80 -2.15 -23.66
CA ASN A 175 1.55 -0.90 -23.78
C ASN A 175 0.70 0.27 -24.33
N GLY A 176 -0.57 0.38 -23.89
CA GLY A 176 -1.51 1.39 -24.39
C GLY A 176 -1.08 2.82 -24.06
N ARG A 177 -1.17 3.70 -25.06
CA ARG A 177 -0.95 5.13 -24.88
C ARG A 177 -2.20 5.81 -24.34
N GLU A 178 -2.04 6.92 -23.63
CA GLU A 178 -3.14 7.66 -23.00
C GLU A 178 -4.29 7.97 -23.96
N GLU A 179 -3.97 8.42 -25.19
CA GLU A 179 -4.98 8.76 -26.21
C GLU A 179 -5.77 7.51 -26.64
N GLU A 180 -5.11 6.38 -26.82
CA GLU A 180 -5.72 5.10 -27.17
C GLU A 180 -6.63 4.59 -26.06
N ILE A 181 -6.17 4.67 -24.80
CA ILE A 181 -6.95 4.34 -23.61
C ILE A 181 -8.23 5.18 -23.56
N GLY A 182 -8.10 6.50 -23.78
CA GLY A 182 -9.23 7.43 -23.79
C GLY A 182 -10.25 7.11 -24.91
N GLN A 183 -9.80 6.73 -26.11
CA GLN A 183 -10.68 6.34 -27.23
C GLN A 183 -11.44 5.06 -26.93
N ILE A 184 -10.75 4.03 -26.42
CA ILE A 184 -11.37 2.76 -26.03
C ILE A 184 -12.39 2.99 -24.91
N TYR A 185 -12.05 3.80 -23.91
CA TYR A 185 -12.96 4.12 -22.81
C TYR A 185 -14.25 4.79 -23.33
N LYS A 186 -14.13 5.81 -24.21
CA LYS A 186 -15.29 6.47 -24.83
C LYS A 186 -16.16 5.48 -25.60
N LYS A 187 -15.56 4.63 -26.44
CA LYS A 187 -16.26 3.59 -27.21
C LYS A 187 -17.01 2.61 -26.32
N LEU A 188 -16.39 2.16 -25.23
CA LEU A 188 -16.97 1.13 -24.37
C LEU A 188 -18.06 1.68 -23.43
N TYR A 189 -17.90 2.90 -22.90
CA TYR A 189 -18.73 3.39 -21.79
C TYR A 189 -19.66 4.54 -22.16
N HIS A 190 -19.35 5.32 -23.22
CA HIS A 190 -20.20 6.44 -23.64
C HIS A 190 -21.02 6.13 -24.92
N GLY A 191 -20.70 5.07 -25.63
CA GLY A 191 -21.29 4.75 -26.93
C GLY A 191 -20.77 5.70 -28.03
N GLU A 192 -20.88 5.30 -29.27
CA GLU A 192 -20.80 6.27 -30.38
C GLU A 192 -21.98 7.22 -30.17
N GLU A 193 -21.72 8.52 -29.95
CA GLU A 193 -22.73 9.53 -30.22
C GLU A 193 -23.26 9.22 -31.59
N ARG A 194 -24.53 8.82 -31.71
CA ARG A 194 -25.18 8.69 -33.00
C ARG A 194 -24.97 10.03 -33.68
N ALA A 195 -24.18 10.03 -34.76
CA ALA A 195 -24.17 11.09 -35.71
C ALA A 195 -25.59 11.06 -36.33
N ASP A 196 -26.54 11.71 -35.68
CA ASP A 196 -27.81 12.04 -36.29
C ASP A 196 -27.52 13.13 -37.33
N VAL A 197 -27.53 12.66 -38.59
CA VAL A 197 -27.59 13.45 -39.80
C VAL A 197 -28.98 14.05 -39.91
#